data_80f846c1156d1f7fa9cb58bdd0f20a3c
#
_entry.id   80f846c1156d1f7fa9cb58bdd0f20a3c
#
_cell.length_a   1.000
_cell.length_b   1.000
_cell.length_c   1.000
_cell.angle_alpha   90.00
_cell.angle_beta   90.00
_cell.angle_gamma   90.00
#
_symmetry.space_group_name_H-M   'P 1'
#
loop_
_entity.id
_entity.type
_entity.pdbx_description
1 polymer ?
#
loop_
_entity_poly.entity_id
_entity_poly.type
_entity_poly.pdbx_seq_one_letter_code
_entity_poly.pdbx_strand_id
1 'polypeptide(L)'
;SSGLTGRRHLLSLMVENRPGVLARIAGLFSRRGFNIDTLAVGPTEDPDISRVTLTVDGALHPIDQVTKQLHKLVNVIKIRDMEPDTAVAREMALFRVNAAADTRAEIMEFANIFRGHIVDVSRRSITVEVTGTAEKIDSFERMVRPHGLIEMARTGEVAIARARPEG
;
A
#
# COMPACT_ATOMS: atom_id res chain seq x y z
N SER A 1 -10.64 6.01 -2.16
CA SER A 1 -11.27 6.90 -1.83
C SER A 1 -10.84 8.21 -1.28
N SER A 2 -11.39 9.18 -1.88
CA SER A 2 -11.03 10.56 -1.68
C SER A 2 -11.34 11.14 -0.30
N GLY A 3 -12.05 10.41 0.53
CA GLY A 3 -12.45 10.92 1.84
C GLY A 3 -11.43 10.78 2.94
N LEU A 4 -10.29 10.18 2.65
CA LEU A 4 -9.34 9.79 3.69
C LEU A 4 -8.11 10.68 3.75
N THR A 5 -8.17 11.82 3.10
CA THR A 5 -7.03 12.73 3.05
C THR A 5 -6.64 13.19 4.45
N GLY A 6 -5.40 12.99 4.80
CA GLY A 6 -4.78 13.52 6.00
C GLY A 6 -4.98 12.71 7.28
N ARG A 7 -5.72 11.59 7.22
CA ARG A 7 -6.03 10.81 8.43
C ARG A 7 -5.51 9.38 8.39
N ARG A 8 -4.90 8.99 7.30
CA ARG A 8 -4.34 7.65 7.15
C ARG A 8 -2.98 7.59 7.83
N HIS A 9 -2.82 6.62 8.72
CA HIS A 9 -1.54 6.34 9.36
C HIS A 9 -0.90 5.12 8.74
N LEU A 10 0.40 5.22 8.49
CA LEU A 10 1.21 4.14 7.96
C LEU A 10 2.08 3.59 9.09
N LEU A 11 1.87 2.32 9.43
CA LEU A 11 2.61 1.65 10.50
C LEU A 11 3.52 0.59 9.92
N SER A 12 4.74 0.52 10.41
CA SER A 12 5.68 -0.55 10.10
C SER A 12 5.91 -1.38 11.35
N LEU A 13 5.59 -2.67 11.25
CA LEU A 13 5.77 -3.61 12.35
C LEU A 13 6.88 -4.58 11.99
N MET A 14 7.83 -4.74 12.90
CA MET A 14 8.80 -5.83 12.82
C MET A 14 8.24 -6.96 13.66
N VAL A 15 8.04 -8.13 13.07
CA VAL A 15 7.39 -9.25 13.74
C VAL A 15 8.22 -10.51 13.54
N GLU A 16 8.08 -11.46 14.47
CA GLU A 16 8.71 -12.76 14.30
C GLU A 16 8.13 -13.46 13.06
N ASN A 17 9.00 -14.05 12.25
CA ASN A 17 8.59 -14.82 11.08
C ASN A 17 8.14 -16.22 11.51
N ARG A 18 6.93 -16.30 12.07
CA ARG A 18 6.35 -17.55 12.59
C ARG A 18 4.90 -17.70 12.13
N PRO A 19 4.44 -18.95 11.96
CA PRO A 19 3.04 -19.19 11.66
C PRO A 19 2.09 -18.58 12.69
N GLY A 20 1.00 -18.01 12.23
CA GLY A 20 -0.05 -17.48 13.11
C GLY A 20 0.14 -16.03 13.56
N VAL A 21 1.32 -15.42 13.34
CA VAL A 21 1.55 -14.03 13.79
C VAL A 21 0.61 -13.07 13.07
N LEU A 22 0.50 -13.20 11.75
CA LEU A 22 -0.39 -12.34 10.97
C LEU A 22 -1.85 -12.51 11.38
N ALA A 23 -2.27 -13.74 11.66
CA ALA A 23 -3.62 -14.03 12.13
C ALA A 23 -3.90 -13.34 13.48
N ARG A 24 -2.92 -13.29 14.38
CA ARG A 24 -3.06 -12.60 15.66
C ARG A 24 -3.21 -11.09 15.48
N ILE A 25 -2.44 -10.52 14.58
CA ILE A 25 -2.55 -9.10 14.26
C ILE A 25 -3.93 -8.79 13.69
N ALA A 26 -4.36 -9.57 12.70
CA ALA A 26 -5.68 -9.40 12.08
C ALA A 26 -6.80 -9.58 13.09
N GLY A 27 -6.68 -10.57 13.96
CA GLY A 27 -7.67 -10.82 15.01
C GLY A 27 -7.77 -9.69 16.01
N LEU A 28 -6.63 -9.08 16.37
CA LEU A 28 -6.61 -7.94 17.25
C LEU A 28 -7.39 -6.76 16.65
N PHE A 29 -7.12 -6.43 15.40
CA PHE A 29 -7.83 -5.34 14.71
C PHE A 29 -9.32 -5.62 14.61
N SER A 30 -9.69 -6.86 14.30
CA SER A 30 -11.07 -7.27 14.19
C SER A 30 -11.82 -7.13 15.51
N ARG A 31 -11.23 -7.60 16.61
CA ARG A 31 -11.85 -7.53 17.93
C ARG A 31 -12.05 -6.11 18.43
N ARG A 32 -11.17 -5.21 18.04
CA ARG A 32 -11.20 -3.80 18.47
C ARG A 32 -11.97 -2.90 17.50
N GLY A 33 -12.47 -3.45 16.40
CA GLY A 33 -13.17 -2.66 15.39
C GLY A 33 -12.29 -1.72 14.60
N PHE A 34 -10.99 -1.94 14.60
CA PHE A 34 -10.06 -1.18 13.76
C PHE A 34 -10.14 -1.70 12.33
N ASN A 35 -10.08 -0.79 11.37
CA ASN A 35 -10.06 -1.16 9.95
C ASN A 35 -8.66 -1.00 9.38
N ILE A 36 -8.18 -2.06 8.74
CA ILE A 36 -6.92 -2.04 8.00
C ILE A 36 -7.25 -1.73 6.54
N ASP A 37 -6.76 -0.59 6.03
CA ASP A 37 -6.98 -0.23 4.63
C ASP A 37 -6.07 -1.01 3.70
N THR A 38 -4.79 -1.11 4.04
CA THR A 38 -3.82 -1.89 3.25
C THR A 38 -2.90 -2.66 4.18
N LEU A 39 -2.41 -3.79 3.68
CA LEU A 39 -1.54 -4.68 4.41
C LEU A 39 -0.54 -5.31 3.45
N ALA A 40 0.74 -5.13 3.72
CA ALA A 40 1.80 -5.79 2.96
C ALA A 40 2.73 -6.49 3.95
N VAL A 41 3.07 -7.73 3.65
CA VAL A 41 3.95 -8.54 4.49
C VAL A 41 5.11 -9.03 3.64
N GLY A 42 6.32 -8.92 4.15
CA GLY A 42 7.48 -9.39 3.42
C GLY A 42 8.65 -9.69 4.34
N PRO A 43 9.66 -10.37 3.80
CA PRO A 43 10.87 -10.64 4.53
C PRO A 43 11.68 -9.37 4.78
N THR A 44 12.57 -9.44 5.73
CA THR A 44 13.56 -8.40 5.99
C THR A 44 14.96 -8.95 5.74
N GLU A 45 15.98 -8.15 6.00
CA GLU A 45 17.39 -8.56 5.98
C GLU A 45 17.69 -9.63 7.01
N ASP A 46 16.85 -9.79 8.02
CA ASP A 46 16.94 -10.86 9.01
C ASP A 46 15.91 -11.94 8.67
N PRO A 47 16.33 -13.18 8.38
CA PRO A 47 15.39 -14.24 7.98
C PRO A 47 14.38 -14.63 9.07
N ASP A 48 14.65 -14.30 10.32
CA ASP A 48 13.73 -14.60 11.44
C ASP A 48 12.70 -13.51 11.65
N ILE A 49 12.80 -12.40 10.93
CA ILE A 49 11.96 -11.22 11.10
C ILE A 49 11.24 -10.89 9.80
N SER A 50 9.93 -10.68 9.88
CA SER A 50 9.14 -10.18 8.78
C SER A 50 8.73 -8.73 9.07
N ARG A 51 8.51 -7.98 8.01
CA ARG A 51 7.96 -6.63 8.10
C ARG A 51 6.50 -6.65 7.66
N VAL A 52 5.65 -6.10 8.51
CA VAL A 52 4.25 -5.86 8.18
C VAL A 52 4.07 -4.35 8.05
N THR A 53 3.72 -3.90 6.86
CA THR A 53 3.41 -2.49 6.62
C THR A 53 1.90 -2.39 6.44
N LEU A 54 1.26 -1.60 7.29
CA LEU A 54 -0.20 -1.47 7.22
C LEU A 54 -0.61 -0.01 7.31
N THR A 55 -1.72 0.30 6.66
CA THR A 55 -2.36 1.61 6.78
C THR A 55 -3.67 1.47 7.50
N VAL A 56 -3.90 2.37 8.43
CA VAL A 56 -5.12 2.42 9.24
C VAL A 56 -5.72 3.81 9.17
N ASP A 57 -7.04 3.88 9.31
CA ASP A 57 -7.73 5.15 9.36
C ASP A 57 -7.69 5.71 10.78
N GLY A 58 -6.88 6.71 11.01
CA GLY A 58 -6.75 7.37 12.30
C GLY A 58 -7.92 8.26 12.66
N ALA A 59 -8.85 8.51 11.74
CA ALA A 59 -10.02 9.31 12.03
C ALA A 59 -11.01 8.60 12.94
N LEU A 60 -11.11 7.27 12.82
CA LEU A 60 -12.03 6.46 13.62
C LEU A 60 -11.44 6.08 14.96
N HIS A 61 -10.14 5.87 15.02
CA HIS A 61 -9.45 5.43 16.24
C HIS A 61 -8.12 6.16 16.40
N PRO A 62 -7.82 6.67 17.58
CA PRO A 62 -6.51 7.29 17.83
C PRO A 62 -5.39 6.29 17.60
N ILE A 63 -4.34 6.73 16.92
CA ILE A 63 -3.20 5.88 16.60
C ILE A 63 -2.54 5.31 17.87
N ASP A 64 -2.59 6.05 18.97
CA ASP A 64 -2.03 5.59 20.24
C ASP A 64 -2.71 4.34 20.76
N GLN A 65 -4.03 4.22 20.57
CA GLN A 65 -4.76 3.03 20.97
C GLN A 65 -4.37 1.83 20.12
N VAL A 66 -4.18 2.04 18.81
CA VAL A 66 -3.75 0.98 17.90
C VAL A 66 -2.38 0.47 18.30
N THR A 67 -1.43 1.36 18.50
CA THR A 67 -0.06 0.99 18.87
C THR A 67 0.00 0.31 20.24
N LYS A 68 -0.76 0.77 21.21
CA LYS A 68 -0.83 0.13 22.54
C LYS A 68 -1.32 -1.30 22.44
N GLN A 69 -2.35 -1.56 21.63
CA GLN A 69 -2.87 -2.90 21.45
C GLN A 69 -1.85 -3.81 20.76
N LEU A 70 -1.16 -3.29 19.75
CA LEU A 70 -0.13 -4.05 19.04
C LEU A 70 1.04 -4.42 19.95
N HIS A 71 1.43 -3.54 20.88
CA HIS A 71 2.50 -3.83 21.84
C HIS A 71 2.17 -4.98 22.77
N LYS A 72 0.92 -5.33 22.94
CA LYS A 72 0.51 -6.48 23.76
C LYS A 72 0.78 -7.82 23.09
N LEU A 73 1.04 -7.82 21.78
CA LEU A 73 1.35 -9.06 21.06
C LEU A 73 2.82 -9.38 21.21
N VAL A 74 3.11 -10.56 21.78
CA VAL A 74 4.48 -11.00 22.07
C VAL A 74 5.35 -11.07 20.81
N ASN A 75 4.74 -11.42 19.69
CA ASN A 75 5.45 -11.62 18.43
C ASN A 75 5.77 -10.31 17.69
N VAL A 76 5.25 -9.18 18.17
CA VAL A 76 5.55 -7.87 17.59
C VAL A 76 6.77 -7.29 18.31
N ILE A 77 7.87 -7.16 17.58
CA ILE A 77 9.15 -6.76 18.15
C ILE A 77 9.30 -5.25 18.19
N LYS A 78 8.85 -4.58 17.12
CA LYS A 78 9.01 -3.14 16.99
C LYS A 78 7.86 -2.57 16.18
N ILE A 79 7.41 -1.39 16.58
CA ILE A 79 6.34 -0.65 15.88
C ILE A 79 6.88 0.75 15.59
N ARG A 80 6.70 1.20 14.35
CA ARG A 80 7.01 2.56 13.94
C ARG A 80 5.82 3.19 13.25
N ASP A 81 5.48 4.40 13.68
CA ASP A 81 4.57 5.26 12.94
C ASP A 81 5.40 5.95 11.86
N MET A 82 5.07 5.67 10.59
CA MET A 82 5.82 6.18 9.45
C MET A 82 5.19 7.47 8.96
N GLU A 83 5.80 8.59 9.30
CA GLU A 83 5.36 9.90 8.86
C GLU A 83 5.81 10.14 7.41
N PRO A 84 5.02 10.85 6.59
CA PRO A 84 5.38 11.09 5.19
C PRO A 84 6.76 11.73 4.99
N ASP A 85 7.15 12.63 5.89
CA ASP A 85 8.41 13.35 5.78
C ASP A 85 9.62 12.51 6.20
N THR A 86 9.40 11.49 7.03
CA THR A 86 10.48 10.68 7.61
C THR A 86 10.54 9.28 7.05
N ALA A 87 9.67 8.94 6.12
CA ALA A 87 9.61 7.61 5.52
C ALA A 87 9.69 7.67 4.01
N VAL A 88 10.23 6.61 3.43
CA VAL A 88 10.10 6.34 2.00
C VAL A 88 9.06 5.24 1.87
N ALA A 89 7.94 5.55 1.25
CA ALA A 89 6.84 4.61 1.05
C ALA A 89 6.53 4.47 -0.44
N ARG A 90 6.33 3.25 -0.90
CA ARG A 90 6.01 2.97 -2.30
C ARG A 90 5.01 1.83 -2.37
N GLU A 91 4.25 1.85 -3.45
CA GLU A 91 3.24 0.85 -3.77
C GLU A 91 3.36 0.47 -5.23
N MET A 92 3.00 -0.74 -5.57
CA MET A 92 2.91 -1.19 -6.96
C MET A 92 1.46 -1.57 -7.26
N ALA A 93 1.00 -1.25 -8.46
CA ALA A 93 -0.33 -1.62 -8.90
C ALA A 93 -0.33 -2.10 -10.33
N LEU A 94 -1.26 -2.98 -10.63
CA LEU A 94 -1.54 -3.46 -11.98
C LEU A 94 -2.96 -3.04 -12.36
N PHE A 95 -3.10 -2.41 -13.52
CA PHE A 95 -4.39 -1.93 -14.02
C PHE A 95 -4.64 -2.51 -15.40
N ARG A 96 -5.70 -3.30 -15.54
CA ARG A 96 -6.17 -3.71 -16.85
C ARG A 96 -7.25 -2.72 -17.29
N VAL A 97 -6.98 -2.03 -18.37
CA VAL A 97 -7.83 -0.96 -18.87
C VAL A 97 -8.35 -1.32 -20.25
N ASN A 98 -9.63 -1.04 -20.47
CA ASN A 98 -10.21 -1.19 -21.78
C ASN A 98 -9.51 -0.24 -22.76
N ALA A 99 -9.02 -0.78 -23.88
CA ALA A 99 -8.24 -0.01 -24.83
C ALA A 99 -8.55 -0.49 -26.23
N ALA A 100 -9.70 -0.06 -26.74
CA ALA A 100 -10.06 -0.27 -28.14
C ALA A 100 -9.13 0.56 -29.05
N ALA A 101 -9.18 0.32 -30.34
CA ALA A 101 -8.26 0.94 -31.31
C ALA A 101 -8.25 2.47 -31.21
N ASP A 102 -9.40 3.09 -30.93
CA ASP A 102 -9.55 4.55 -30.87
C ASP A 102 -9.03 5.18 -29.57
N THR A 103 -8.92 4.39 -28.49
CA THR A 103 -8.46 4.90 -27.18
C THR A 103 -7.13 4.39 -26.76
N ARG A 104 -6.56 3.45 -27.52
CA ARG A 104 -5.31 2.77 -27.17
C ARG A 104 -4.15 3.73 -26.99
N ALA A 105 -3.99 4.68 -27.90
CA ALA A 105 -2.92 5.67 -27.84
C ALA A 105 -3.02 6.54 -26.59
N GLU A 106 -4.22 6.89 -26.17
CA GLU A 106 -4.46 7.70 -24.98
C GLU A 106 -4.05 6.93 -23.70
N ILE A 107 -4.40 5.66 -23.61
CA ILE A 107 -4.00 4.82 -22.47
C ILE A 107 -2.47 4.67 -22.41
N MET A 108 -1.83 4.49 -23.56
CA MET A 108 -0.38 4.41 -23.63
C MET A 108 0.27 5.72 -23.20
N GLU A 109 -0.34 6.86 -23.55
CA GLU A 109 0.14 8.16 -23.12
C GLU A 109 0.04 8.33 -21.61
N PHE A 110 -1.08 7.92 -21.00
CA PHE A 110 -1.22 7.93 -19.54
C PHE A 110 -0.14 7.09 -18.87
N ALA A 111 0.14 5.90 -19.40
CA ALA A 111 1.20 5.06 -18.89
C ALA A 111 2.55 5.78 -18.90
N ASN A 112 2.86 6.49 -19.99
CA ASN A 112 4.11 7.23 -20.09
C ASN A 112 4.17 8.41 -19.12
N ILE A 113 3.09 9.16 -18.97
CA ILE A 113 3.01 10.31 -18.05
C ILE A 113 3.28 9.87 -16.61
N PHE A 114 2.73 8.74 -16.21
CA PHE A 114 2.90 8.20 -14.86
C PHE A 114 4.12 7.30 -14.73
N ARG A 115 4.94 7.21 -15.78
CA ARG A 115 6.15 6.37 -15.81
C ARG A 115 5.83 4.90 -15.51
N GLY A 116 4.66 4.46 -15.96
CA GLY A 116 4.25 3.07 -15.88
C GLY A 116 4.83 2.25 -17.03
N HIS A 117 4.66 0.96 -16.90
CA HIS A 117 5.11 0.01 -17.92
C HIS A 117 3.92 -0.78 -18.44
N ILE A 118 3.83 -0.93 -19.76
CA ILE A 118 2.83 -1.81 -20.35
C ILE A 118 3.37 -3.22 -20.27
N VAL A 119 2.66 -4.09 -19.55
CA VAL A 119 3.10 -5.45 -19.27
C VAL A 119 2.28 -6.50 -19.98
N ASP A 120 1.12 -6.14 -20.51
CA ASP A 120 0.28 -7.04 -21.28
C ASP A 120 -0.59 -6.25 -22.25
N VAL A 121 -0.79 -6.78 -23.45
CA VAL A 121 -1.58 -6.13 -24.48
C VAL A 121 -2.45 -7.18 -25.17
N SER A 122 -3.75 -6.89 -25.28
CA SER A 122 -4.66 -7.66 -26.10
C SER A 122 -5.36 -6.72 -27.09
N ARG A 123 -6.26 -7.26 -27.89
CA ARG A 123 -7.03 -6.45 -28.84
C ARG A 123 -7.86 -5.38 -28.16
N ARG A 124 -8.34 -5.65 -26.96
CA ARG A 124 -9.33 -4.79 -26.27
C ARG A 124 -8.83 -4.21 -24.98
N SER A 125 -7.67 -4.62 -24.50
CA SER A 125 -7.19 -4.15 -23.22
C SER A 125 -5.68 -4.02 -23.18
N ILE A 126 -5.24 -3.16 -22.27
CA ILE A 126 -3.83 -2.98 -21.96
C ILE A 126 -3.70 -3.10 -20.44
N THR A 127 -2.70 -3.85 -19.99
CA THR A 127 -2.38 -3.90 -18.56
C THR A 127 -1.15 -3.06 -18.31
N VAL A 128 -1.27 -2.12 -17.37
CA VAL A 128 -0.21 -1.17 -17.02
C VAL A 128 0.23 -1.43 -15.59
N GLU A 129 1.54 -1.51 -15.39
CA GLU A 129 2.16 -1.58 -14.08
C GLU A 129 2.60 -0.18 -13.67
N VAL A 130 2.18 0.28 -12.51
CA VAL A 130 2.54 1.60 -11.99
C VAL A 130 3.12 1.44 -10.59
N THR A 131 4.25 2.08 -10.35
CA THR A 131 4.91 2.08 -9.03
C THR A 131 5.07 3.52 -8.57
N GLY A 132 4.82 3.77 -7.30
CA GLY A 132 4.99 5.10 -6.74
C GLY A 132 4.33 5.25 -5.39
N THR A 133 4.06 6.49 -5.01
CA THR A 133 3.31 6.79 -3.78
C THR A 133 1.85 6.39 -3.96
N ALA A 134 1.14 6.25 -2.86
CA ALA A 134 -0.29 5.93 -2.90
C ALA A 134 -1.06 7.00 -3.69
N GLU A 135 -0.69 8.28 -3.54
CA GLU A 135 -1.31 9.38 -4.27
C GLU A 135 -1.13 9.26 -5.77
N LYS A 136 0.06 8.86 -6.20
CA LYS A 136 0.35 8.63 -7.62
C LYS A 136 -0.53 7.50 -8.17
N ILE A 137 -0.64 6.39 -7.44
CA ILE A 137 -1.46 5.25 -7.84
C ILE A 137 -2.93 5.65 -7.90
N ASP A 138 -3.42 6.39 -6.90
CA ASP A 138 -4.80 6.90 -6.88
C ASP A 138 -5.06 7.80 -8.08
N SER A 139 -4.10 8.65 -8.43
CA SER A 139 -4.23 9.56 -9.59
C SER A 139 -4.33 8.78 -10.89
N PHE A 140 -3.51 7.75 -11.06
CA PHE A 140 -3.56 6.90 -12.26
C PHE A 140 -4.91 6.19 -12.35
N GLU A 141 -5.39 5.64 -11.25
CA GLU A 141 -6.70 4.99 -11.20
C GLU A 141 -7.81 5.93 -11.65
N ARG A 142 -7.83 7.17 -11.13
CA ARG A 142 -8.83 8.16 -11.52
C ARG A 142 -8.75 8.51 -13.00
N MET A 143 -7.52 8.54 -13.55
CA MET A 143 -7.32 8.88 -14.96
C MET A 143 -7.85 7.80 -15.90
N VAL A 144 -7.66 6.53 -15.57
CA VAL A 144 -8.04 5.43 -16.46
C VAL A 144 -9.47 4.92 -16.24
N ARG A 145 -10.05 5.18 -15.07
CA ARG A 145 -11.39 4.68 -14.75
C ARG A 145 -12.46 5.08 -15.77
N PRO A 146 -12.51 6.33 -16.27
CA PRO A 146 -13.50 6.69 -17.29
C PRO A 146 -13.37 5.94 -18.61
N HIS A 147 -12.19 5.39 -18.89
CA HIS A 147 -11.96 4.61 -20.12
C HIS A 147 -12.37 3.14 -19.97
N GLY A 148 -12.73 2.72 -18.77
CA GLY A 148 -13.14 1.36 -18.46
C GLY A 148 -12.03 0.57 -17.79
N LEU A 149 -11.96 0.69 -16.47
CA LEU A 149 -11.06 -0.11 -15.65
C LEU A 149 -11.71 -1.49 -15.49
N ILE A 150 -11.06 -2.50 -16.08
CA ILE A 150 -11.59 -3.88 -16.07
C ILE A 150 -11.23 -4.57 -14.77
N GLU A 151 -9.96 -4.44 -14.36
CA GLU A 151 -9.45 -5.14 -13.20
C GLU A 151 -8.26 -4.36 -12.64
N MET A 152 -8.10 -4.41 -11.34
CA MET A 152 -7.03 -3.71 -10.65
C MET A 152 -6.54 -4.56 -9.49
N ALA A 153 -5.22 -4.58 -9.28
CA ALA A 153 -4.61 -5.18 -8.12
C ALA A 153 -3.57 -4.21 -7.56
N ARG A 154 -3.61 -3.98 -6.26
CA ARG A 154 -2.68 -3.07 -5.57
C ARG A 154 -2.02 -3.82 -4.42
N THR A 155 -0.72 -3.57 -4.23
CA THR A 155 0.03 -4.22 -3.15
C THR A 155 -0.24 -3.60 -1.78
N GLY A 156 -0.67 -2.35 -1.73
CA GLY A 156 -0.52 -1.55 -0.53
C GLY A 156 0.92 -1.03 -0.41
N GLU A 157 1.11 -0.05 0.43
CA GLU A 157 2.42 0.58 0.60
C GLU A 157 3.37 -0.29 1.41
N VAL A 158 4.65 -0.32 1.01
CA VAL A 158 5.76 -0.75 1.83
C VAL A 158 6.56 0.48 2.18
N ALA A 159 7.19 0.52 3.35
CA ALA A 159 7.89 1.71 3.81
C ALA A 159 9.09 1.37 4.67
N ILE A 160 10.11 2.20 4.53
CA ILE A 160 11.25 2.23 5.45
C ILE A 160 11.49 3.67 5.87
N ALA A 161 12.11 3.85 7.02
CA ALA A 161 12.47 5.18 7.49
C ALA A 161 13.57 5.77 6.60
N ARG A 162 13.49 7.09 6.38
CA ARG A 162 14.58 7.79 5.68
C ARG A 162 15.84 7.76 6.52
N ALA A 163 16.98 7.65 5.86
CA ALA A 163 18.26 7.79 6.55
C ALA A 163 18.36 9.21 7.11
N ARG A 164 18.82 9.32 8.34
CA ARG A 164 19.06 10.63 8.93
C ARG A 164 20.37 11.18 8.39
N PRO A 165 20.42 12.46 8.02
CA PRO A 165 21.70 13.03 7.67
C PRO A 165 22.62 12.98 8.89
N GLU A 166 23.84 12.53 8.66
CA GLU A 166 24.87 12.58 9.67
C GLU A 166 25.23 14.03 9.91
N GLY A 167 25.16 14.45 11.17
CA GLY A 167 25.47 15.80 11.39
C GLY A 167 25.64 16.27 12.70
#